data_bce2191b548e6b76271297973a6c9ba5
#
_entry.id   bce2191b548e6b76271297973a6c9ba5
#
_cell.length_a   1.000
_cell.length_b   1.000
_cell.length_c   1.000
_cell.angle_alpha   90.00
_cell.angle_beta   90.00
_cell.angle_gamma   90.00
#
_symmetry.space_group_name_H-M   'P 1'
#
loop_
_entity.id
_entity.type
_entity.pdbx_description
1 polymer ?
#
loop_
_entity_poly.entity_id
_entity_poly.type
_entity_poly.pdbx_seq_one_letter_code
_entity_poly.pdbx_strand_id
1 'polypeptide(L)'
;MEQLTGTIIYYNQHGEGVAFYNTKPVYIYGTIKGEEILYEIQQTHSTYYVGKLIKILKPSINRNYHNIKNSHLIGGYDLIHMNDSEQRKFKEEKVIQDFKKIAHTDITEFDWIEGKQKTKYRNKITVHDGNFYQKNSNETIDIDDFLLSSIKWDKSLKGEVIYRKLDTLIYGYKYEKKYTFDSMFEYQFRVGLNSFYQVNKEVAILAYQYIIDNLLDNGITLDLYSGIGTISIIASNKSQKVIGVEINSDSYNDALYNKKINKIKNVDFYNKDVSSFIKEYQDSVDTLILDPPRSGVDKRTLHLIKDVIKPKRIIYMSCNPATQASNFNILKKDYHLSKTAVLDMFPQTYHIESIIVLDRNN
;
A
#
# COMPACT_ATOMS: atom_id res chain seq x y z
N MET A 1 9.15 35.34 -13.80
CA MET A 1 8.03 34.45 -14.26
C MET A 1 6.73 35.15 -13.93
N GLU A 2 5.70 34.99 -14.77
CA GLU A 2 4.40 35.59 -14.54
C GLU A 2 3.72 34.90 -13.36
N GLN A 3 3.17 35.71 -12.43
CA GLN A 3 2.40 35.21 -11.31
C GLN A 3 0.94 35.11 -11.71
N LEU A 4 0.34 33.95 -11.50
CA LEU A 4 -1.01 33.61 -11.87
C LEU A 4 -1.85 33.33 -10.61
N THR A 5 -3.13 33.65 -10.68
CA THR A 5 -4.10 33.27 -9.65
C THR A 5 -5.02 32.18 -10.16
N GLY A 6 -5.47 31.31 -9.27
CA GLY A 6 -6.40 30.25 -9.62
C GLY A 6 -7.02 29.59 -8.41
N THR A 7 -8.07 28.80 -8.67
CA THR A 7 -8.75 27.98 -7.67
C THR A 7 -8.41 26.53 -7.91
N ILE A 8 -8.15 25.77 -6.83
CA ILE A 8 -7.92 24.34 -6.89
C ILE A 8 -9.26 23.60 -7.01
N ILE A 9 -9.44 22.87 -8.10
CA ILE A 9 -10.73 22.24 -8.45
C ILE A 9 -10.80 20.79 -7.97
N TYR A 10 -9.70 20.02 -8.10
CA TYR A 10 -9.62 18.63 -7.67
C TYR A 10 -8.15 18.24 -7.39
N TYR A 11 -7.89 16.97 -7.06
CA TYR A 11 -6.54 16.43 -6.89
C TYR A 11 -6.19 15.49 -8.04
N ASN A 12 -4.90 15.46 -8.42
CA ASN A 12 -4.39 14.40 -9.27
C ASN A 12 -4.14 13.12 -8.45
N GLN A 13 -3.67 12.06 -9.11
CA GLN A 13 -3.39 10.76 -8.47
C GLN A 13 -2.31 10.79 -7.36
N HIS A 14 -1.52 11.85 -7.28
CA HIS A 14 -0.46 12.04 -6.29
C HIS A 14 -0.86 13.00 -5.16
N GLY A 15 -2.10 13.46 -5.12
CA GLY A 15 -2.60 14.40 -4.11
C GLY A 15 -2.17 15.85 -4.36
N GLU A 16 -1.64 16.17 -5.54
CA GLU A 16 -1.37 17.55 -5.92
C GLU A 16 -2.67 18.21 -6.36
N GLY A 17 -2.91 19.44 -5.91
CA GLY A 17 -4.08 20.20 -6.33
C GLY A 17 -3.97 20.61 -7.80
N VAL A 18 -5.13 20.64 -8.47
CA VAL A 18 -5.23 20.94 -9.90
C VAL A 18 -5.98 22.22 -10.12
N ALA A 19 -5.31 23.22 -10.66
CA ALA A 19 -5.88 24.42 -11.28
C ALA A 19 -5.87 24.29 -12.81
N PHE A 20 -6.37 25.32 -13.51
CA PHE A 20 -6.33 25.37 -14.97
C PHE A 20 -5.70 26.68 -15.45
N TYR A 21 -4.85 26.57 -16.46
CA TYR A 21 -4.31 27.69 -17.20
C TYR A 21 -4.36 27.37 -18.71
N ASN A 22 -4.92 28.28 -19.52
CA ASN A 22 -5.08 28.07 -20.96
C ASN A 22 -5.69 26.68 -21.30
N THR A 23 -6.77 26.29 -20.60
CA THR A 23 -7.49 25.01 -20.76
C THR A 23 -6.72 23.74 -20.36
N LYS A 24 -5.45 23.86 -19.97
CA LYS A 24 -4.62 22.72 -19.50
C LYS A 24 -4.56 22.70 -17.98
N PRO A 25 -4.52 21.48 -17.37
CA PRO A 25 -4.33 21.35 -15.94
C PRO A 25 -2.93 21.79 -15.50
N VAL A 26 -2.89 22.43 -14.32
CA VAL A 26 -1.67 22.83 -13.62
C VAL A 26 -1.61 22.05 -12.32
N TYR A 27 -0.61 21.20 -12.13
CA TYR A 27 -0.41 20.41 -10.92
C TYR A 27 0.45 21.20 -9.93
N ILE A 28 -0.07 21.41 -8.72
CA ILE A 28 0.56 22.27 -7.72
C ILE A 28 0.61 21.55 -6.38
N TYR A 29 1.81 21.18 -5.96
CA TYR A 29 2.03 20.56 -4.65
C TYR A 29 1.67 21.50 -3.51
N GLY A 30 1.15 20.94 -2.41
CA GLY A 30 0.90 21.67 -1.19
C GLY A 30 -0.37 22.52 -1.20
N THR A 31 -1.29 22.24 -2.12
CA THR A 31 -2.58 22.94 -2.25
C THR A 31 -3.76 22.02 -1.97
N ILE A 32 -4.89 22.59 -1.54
CA ILE A 32 -6.11 21.88 -1.15
C ILE A 32 -7.26 22.32 -2.04
N LYS A 33 -8.15 21.39 -2.40
CA LYS A 33 -9.37 21.66 -3.16
C LYS A 33 -10.19 22.79 -2.56
N GLY A 34 -10.59 23.75 -3.40
CA GLY A 34 -11.33 24.95 -3.01
C GLY A 34 -10.46 26.13 -2.57
N GLU A 35 -9.14 25.97 -2.46
CA GLU A 35 -8.25 27.10 -2.17
C GLU A 35 -8.09 28.03 -3.36
N GLU A 36 -8.03 29.34 -3.08
CA GLU A 36 -7.58 30.36 -4.02
C GLU A 36 -6.08 30.62 -3.77
N ILE A 37 -5.29 30.55 -4.83
CA ILE A 37 -3.84 30.57 -4.72
C ILE A 37 -3.20 31.54 -5.71
N LEU A 38 -1.99 31.99 -5.38
CA LEU A 38 -1.04 32.62 -6.27
C LEU A 38 0.06 31.61 -6.58
N TYR A 39 0.34 31.37 -7.86
CA TYR A 39 1.34 30.41 -8.31
C TYR A 39 2.08 30.90 -9.55
N GLU A 40 3.18 30.23 -9.89
CA GLU A 40 3.91 30.43 -11.14
C GLU A 40 4.11 29.10 -11.87
N ILE A 41 4.18 29.13 -13.21
CA ILE A 41 4.49 27.94 -14.01
C ILE A 41 5.99 27.66 -13.93
N GLN A 42 6.35 26.48 -13.45
CA GLN A 42 7.75 26.01 -13.41
C GLN A 42 8.12 25.16 -14.61
N GLN A 43 7.20 24.28 -15.06
CA GLN A 43 7.45 23.36 -16.17
C GLN A 43 6.24 23.32 -17.09
N THR A 44 6.52 23.22 -18.39
CA THR A 44 5.50 23.12 -19.44
C THR A 44 5.64 21.77 -20.15
N HIS A 45 4.57 20.98 -20.09
CA HIS A 45 4.42 19.73 -20.84
C HIS A 45 3.36 19.87 -21.93
N SER A 46 3.29 18.91 -22.84
CA SER A 46 2.33 18.95 -23.96
C SER A 46 0.88 18.97 -23.48
N THR A 47 0.55 18.27 -22.39
CA THR A 47 -0.82 18.07 -21.88
C THR A 47 -1.11 18.75 -20.53
N TYR A 48 -0.09 19.18 -19.79
CA TYR A 48 -0.23 19.79 -18.47
C TYR A 48 0.93 20.75 -18.15
N TYR A 49 0.77 21.49 -17.07
CA TYR A 49 1.83 22.33 -16.47
C TYR A 49 2.15 21.83 -15.06
N VAL A 50 3.38 22.10 -14.59
CA VAL A 50 3.74 22.00 -13.18
C VAL A 50 3.87 23.40 -12.63
N GLY A 51 3.11 23.71 -11.59
CA GLY A 51 3.10 25.01 -10.94
C GLY A 51 3.79 24.98 -9.58
N LYS A 52 4.38 26.10 -9.19
CA LYS A 52 4.91 26.35 -7.85
C LYS A 52 3.97 27.27 -7.09
N LEU A 53 3.51 26.80 -5.93
CA LEU A 53 2.74 27.62 -5.01
C LEU A 53 3.61 28.77 -4.48
N ILE A 54 3.12 30.00 -4.64
CA ILE A 54 3.75 31.21 -4.08
C ILE A 54 3.04 31.62 -2.79
N LYS A 55 1.70 31.68 -2.83
CA LYS A 55 0.90 32.10 -1.68
C LYS A 55 -0.51 31.50 -1.74
N ILE A 56 -1.04 31.17 -0.59
CA ILE A 56 -2.46 30.85 -0.44
C ILE A 56 -3.20 32.16 -0.15
N LEU A 57 -4.14 32.51 -1.01
CA LEU A 57 -4.95 33.73 -0.89
C LEU A 57 -6.16 33.49 0.01
N LYS A 58 -6.81 32.32 -0.16
CA LYS A 58 -7.93 31.89 0.65
C LYS A 58 -7.74 30.43 1.06
N PRO A 59 -7.36 30.17 2.31
CA PRO A 59 -7.05 28.81 2.76
C PRO A 59 -8.31 27.96 2.95
N SER A 60 -8.16 26.64 2.78
CA SER A 60 -9.15 25.66 3.20
C SER A 60 -9.14 25.51 4.73
N ILE A 61 -10.33 25.25 5.33
CA ILE A 61 -10.44 24.86 6.73
C ILE A 61 -9.72 23.54 7.05
N ASN A 62 -9.49 22.71 6.03
CA ASN A 62 -8.82 21.41 6.14
C ASN A 62 -7.30 21.52 6.02
N ARG A 63 -6.76 22.74 6.01
CA ARG A 63 -5.31 22.94 5.92
C ARG A 63 -4.62 22.66 7.24
N ASN A 64 -3.58 21.83 7.14
CA ASN A 64 -2.61 21.61 8.20
C ASN A 64 -1.36 22.46 7.93
N TYR A 65 -0.97 23.28 8.92
CA TYR A 65 0.24 24.12 8.83
C TYR A 65 1.41 23.41 9.50
N HIS A 66 2.54 23.33 8.80
CA HIS A 66 3.77 22.73 9.32
C HIS A 66 4.98 23.58 8.94
N ASN A 67 6.06 23.47 9.71
CA ASN A 67 7.31 24.20 9.52
C ASN A 67 8.43 23.34 8.93
N ILE A 68 8.10 22.21 8.27
CA ILE A 68 9.09 21.32 7.70
C ILE A 68 9.62 21.95 6.41
N LYS A 69 10.89 22.36 6.45
CA LYS A 69 11.58 22.91 5.27
C LYS A 69 11.66 21.86 4.16
N ASN A 70 11.46 22.31 2.93
CA ASN A 70 11.56 21.47 1.73
C ASN A 70 10.69 20.18 1.77
N SER A 71 9.55 20.21 2.49
CA SER A 71 8.64 19.06 2.60
C SER A 71 8.22 18.49 1.24
N HIS A 72 8.16 19.33 0.21
CA HIS A 72 7.84 18.92 -1.16
C HIS A 72 8.89 18.03 -1.82
N LEU A 73 10.14 18.05 -1.31
CA LEU A 73 11.22 17.19 -1.79
C LEU A 73 11.33 15.87 -1.03
N ILE A 74 10.69 15.76 0.14
CA ILE A 74 10.81 14.58 1.00
C ILE A 74 9.75 13.55 0.62
N GLY A 75 10.18 12.36 0.22
CA GLY A 75 9.27 11.24 -0.03
C GLY A 75 8.50 10.87 1.23
N GLY A 76 7.18 10.70 1.09
CA GLY A 76 6.29 10.39 2.21
C GLY A 76 5.58 11.60 2.84
N TYR A 77 5.84 12.82 2.36
CA TYR A 77 5.18 14.05 2.83
C TYR A 77 4.20 14.63 1.82
N ASP A 78 3.60 13.77 1.02
CA ASP A 78 2.75 14.20 -0.11
C ASP A 78 1.51 14.97 0.33
N LEU A 79 0.90 14.56 1.44
CA LEU A 79 -0.37 15.11 1.95
C LEU A 79 -0.23 15.83 3.30
N ILE A 80 1.00 16.10 3.76
CA ILE A 80 1.27 16.68 5.08
C ILE A 80 0.56 18.04 5.31
N HIS A 81 0.23 18.74 4.24
CA HIS A 81 -0.48 20.02 4.25
C HIS A 81 -1.99 19.87 4.43
N MET A 82 -2.52 18.65 4.36
CA MET A 82 -3.93 18.31 4.59
C MET A 82 -4.13 17.77 6.01
N ASN A 83 -5.23 18.11 6.66
CA ASN A 83 -5.63 17.43 7.88
C ASN A 83 -6.12 15.99 7.60
N ASP A 84 -6.28 15.19 8.64
CA ASP A 84 -6.65 13.77 8.51
C ASP A 84 -7.99 13.58 7.76
N SER A 85 -8.94 14.47 7.96
CA SER A 85 -10.24 14.43 7.26
C SER A 85 -10.10 14.63 5.76
N GLU A 86 -9.24 15.54 5.31
CA GLU A 86 -9.03 15.78 3.87
C GLU A 86 -8.19 14.65 3.24
N GLN A 87 -7.17 14.14 3.96
CA GLN A 87 -6.42 12.97 3.51
C GLN A 87 -7.34 11.75 3.32
N ARG A 88 -8.27 11.53 4.25
CA ARG A 88 -9.28 10.48 4.17
C ARG A 88 -10.15 10.64 2.93
N LYS A 89 -10.76 11.82 2.74
CA LYS A 89 -11.59 12.11 1.55
C LYS A 89 -10.84 11.86 0.24
N PHE A 90 -9.59 12.32 0.15
CA PHE A 90 -8.76 12.10 -1.03
C PHE A 90 -8.58 10.60 -1.32
N LYS A 91 -8.28 9.80 -0.29
CA LYS A 91 -8.06 8.35 -0.44
C LYS A 91 -9.34 7.60 -0.81
N GLU A 92 -10.46 7.93 -0.16
CA GLU A 92 -11.77 7.37 -0.47
C GLU A 92 -12.21 7.70 -1.90
N GLU A 93 -12.18 8.98 -2.27
CA GLU A 93 -12.56 9.44 -3.61
C GLU A 93 -11.72 8.77 -4.70
N LYS A 94 -10.43 8.54 -4.44
CA LYS A 94 -9.55 7.87 -5.41
C LYS A 94 -9.97 6.43 -5.66
N VAL A 95 -10.24 5.64 -4.62
CA VAL A 95 -10.70 4.25 -4.77
C VAL A 95 -12.02 4.21 -5.54
N ILE A 96 -13.00 5.02 -5.13
CA ILE A 96 -14.31 5.10 -5.78
C ILE A 96 -14.17 5.46 -7.26
N GLN A 97 -13.35 6.48 -7.58
CA GLN A 97 -13.17 6.93 -8.96
C GLN A 97 -12.44 5.89 -9.83
N ASP A 98 -11.43 5.20 -9.29
CA ASP A 98 -10.70 4.16 -10.03
C ASP A 98 -11.64 2.99 -10.38
N PHE A 99 -12.47 2.54 -9.44
CA PHE A 99 -13.46 1.49 -9.71
C PHE A 99 -14.54 1.93 -10.69
N LYS A 100 -15.06 3.15 -10.54
CA LYS A 100 -16.06 3.69 -11.46
C LYS A 100 -15.54 3.82 -12.89
N LYS A 101 -14.33 4.37 -13.07
CA LYS A 101 -13.74 4.62 -14.40
C LYS A 101 -13.23 3.36 -15.07
N ILE A 102 -12.59 2.44 -14.32
CA ILE A 102 -11.87 1.30 -14.86
C ILE A 102 -12.73 0.03 -14.86
N ALA A 103 -13.40 -0.24 -13.74
CA ALA A 103 -14.24 -1.42 -13.60
C ALA A 103 -15.72 -1.15 -13.96
N HIS A 104 -16.11 0.11 -14.22
CA HIS A 104 -17.50 0.51 -14.42
C HIS A 104 -18.41 0.02 -13.29
N THR A 105 -17.94 0.14 -12.06
CA THR A 105 -18.60 -0.34 -10.85
C THR A 105 -18.63 0.79 -9.83
N ASP A 106 -19.80 1.13 -9.34
CA ASP A 106 -19.96 2.10 -8.27
C ASP A 106 -19.74 1.40 -6.92
N ILE A 107 -18.84 1.96 -6.10
CA ILE A 107 -18.66 1.57 -4.69
C ILE A 107 -19.49 2.54 -3.88
N THR A 108 -20.59 2.07 -3.28
CA THR A 108 -21.54 2.88 -2.50
C THR A 108 -21.27 2.79 -1.00
N GLU A 109 -20.68 1.68 -0.57
CA GLU A 109 -20.36 1.42 0.84
C GLU A 109 -18.95 0.84 0.96
N PHE A 110 -18.23 1.27 1.98
CA PHE A 110 -16.91 0.75 2.31
C PHE A 110 -16.59 1.00 3.78
N ASP A 111 -15.74 0.13 4.34
CA ASP A 111 -15.17 0.31 5.66
C ASP A 111 -13.92 1.19 5.57
N TRP A 112 -13.78 2.17 6.48
CA TRP A 112 -12.53 2.92 6.63
C TRP A 112 -11.72 2.34 7.78
N ILE A 113 -10.49 1.91 7.48
CA ILE A 113 -9.57 1.31 8.46
C ILE A 113 -8.36 2.22 8.65
N GLU A 114 -8.16 2.72 9.84
CA GLU A 114 -7.05 3.58 10.18
C GLU A 114 -6.45 3.27 11.56
N GLY A 115 -5.15 3.56 11.72
CA GLY A 115 -4.47 3.53 13.00
C GLY A 115 -4.55 4.88 13.71
N LYS A 116 -4.27 4.87 15.00
CA LYS A 116 -4.17 6.08 15.84
C LYS A 116 -2.93 6.90 15.49
N GLN A 117 -1.84 6.22 15.10
CA GLN A 117 -0.58 6.87 14.77
C GLN A 117 -0.58 7.37 13.33
N LYS A 118 -0.55 8.69 13.14
CA LYS A 118 -0.43 9.33 11.83
C LYS A 118 1.02 9.69 11.46
N THR A 119 1.94 9.53 12.40
CA THR A 119 3.39 9.76 12.27
C THR A 119 4.15 8.65 13.00
N LYS A 120 5.47 8.53 12.74
CA LYS A 120 6.37 7.56 13.40
C LYS A 120 5.94 6.09 13.31
N TYR A 121 5.07 5.76 12.38
CA TYR A 121 4.53 4.41 12.18
C TYR A 121 5.47 3.49 11.38
N ARG A 122 6.37 4.07 10.56
CA ARG A 122 7.22 3.26 9.67
C ARG A 122 8.31 2.53 10.45
N ASN A 123 8.29 1.22 10.31
CA ASN A 123 9.29 0.33 10.90
C ASN A 123 10.50 0.03 9.98
N LYS A 124 10.53 0.61 8.77
CA LYS A 124 11.62 0.47 7.81
C LYS A 124 11.89 1.78 7.08
N ILE A 125 13.17 2.14 6.99
CA ILE A 125 13.67 3.25 6.16
C ILE A 125 14.88 2.79 5.36
N THR A 126 15.13 3.48 4.26
CA THR A 126 16.36 3.33 3.46
C THR A 126 16.97 4.71 3.29
N VAL A 127 18.27 4.82 3.52
CA VAL A 127 19.05 6.05 3.36
C VAL A 127 20.22 5.79 2.41
N HIS A 128 20.71 6.81 1.75
CA HIS A 128 21.87 6.76 0.87
C HIS A 128 22.89 7.80 1.32
N ASP A 129 24.11 7.37 1.62
CA ASP A 129 25.17 8.21 2.21
C ASP A 129 24.66 9.04 3.41
N GLY A 130 23.86 8.40 4.28
CA GLY A 130 23.26 9.02 5.47
C GLY A 130 22.10 9.97 5.21
N ASN A 131 21.61 10.12 3.98
CA ASN A 131 20.56 11.05 3.55
C ASN A 131 19.38 10.32 2.90
N PHE A 132 18.25 11.00 2.72
CA PHE A 132 17.13 10.47 1.96
C PHE A 132 17.23 10.90 0.49
N TYR A 133 16.70 10.10 -0.43
CA TYR A 133 16.48 10.56 -1.80
C TYR A 133 15.36 11.60 -1.84
N GLN A 134 15.58 12.65 -2.64
CA GLN A 134 14.50 13.57 -2.99
C GLN A 134 13.44 12.83 -3.81
N LYS A 135 12.21 13.27 -3.67
CA LYS A 135 11.06 12.75 -4.41
C LYS A 135 11.31 12.86 -5.91
N ASN A 136 11.16 11.73 -6.61
CA ASN A 136 11.36 11.62 -8.07
C ASN A 136 12.75 12.07 -8.57
N SER A 137 13.78 11.93 -7.76
CA SER A 137 15.15 12.32 -8.08
C SER A 137 16.16 11.31 -7.54
N ASN A 138 17.35 11.30 -8.11
CA ASN A 138 18.52 10.59 -7.58
C ASN A 138 19.38 11.49 -6.66
N GLU A 139 19.00 12.76 -6.49
CA GLU A 139 19.65 13.64 -5.54
C GLU A 139 19.20 13.30 -4.12
N THR A 140 20.06 13.57 -3.14
CA THR A 140 19.76 13.37 -1.73
C THR A 140 19.37 14.68 -1.05
N ILE A 141 18.61 14.56 0.03
CA ILE A 141 18.24 15.66 0.92
C ILE A 141 18.65 15.31 2.35
N ASP A 142 19.39 16.22 2.96
CA ASP A 142 19.79 16.08 4.36
C ASP A 142 18.62 16.47 5.28
N ILE A 143 18.19 15.53 6.12
CA ILE A 143 17.21 15.75 7.16
C ILE A 143 17.69 15.10 8.46
N ASP A 144 17.39 15.72 9.59
CA ASP A 144 17.79 15.22 10.93
C ASP A 144 16.74 14.32 11.55
N ASP A 145 15.49 14.46 11.15
CA ASP A 145 14.37 13.67 11.65
C ASP A 145 13.38 13.35 10.53
N PHE A 146 12.90 12.12 10.49
CA PHE A 146 11.89 11.70 9.54
C PHE A 146 10.56 11.49 10.25
N LEU A 147 9.61 12.39 10.01
CA LEU A 147 8.32 12.43 10.70
C LEU A 147 7.59 11.06 10.73
N LEU A 148 7.76 10.25 9.68
CA LEU A 148 7.03 8.98 9.55
C LEU A 148 7.69 7.80 10.27
N SER A 149 8.93 7.96 10.80
CA SER A 149 9.64 6.89 11.47
C SER A 149 10.30 7.35 12.76
N SER A 150 10.34 6.48 13.76
CA SER A 150 11.11 6.69 14.98
C SER A 150 12.53 6.16 14.89
N ILE A 151 12.94 5.62 13.74
CA ILE A 151 14.28 5.10 13.50
C ILE A 151 15.25 6.27 13.43
N LYS A 152 16.31 6.20 14.23
CA LYS A 152 17.50 7.04 14.09
C LYS A 152 18.52 6.28 13.27
N TRP A 153 19.20 6.95 12.37
CA TRP A 153 20.17 6.37 11.46
C TRP A 153 21.53 7.06 11.58
N ASP A 154 22.57 6.35 11.19
CA ASP A 154 23.93 6.86 11.21
C ASP A 154 24.25 7.56 9.88
N LYS A 155 24.45 8.88 9.95
CA LYS A 155 24.77 9.72 8.78
C LYS A 155 26.18 9.51 8.23
N SER A 156 27.06 8.82 8.96
CA SER A 156 28.44 8.56 8.51
C SER A 156 28.52 7.36 7.55
N LEU A 157 27.51 6.48 7.54
CA LEU A 157 27.49 5.29 6.69
C LEU A 157 27.31 5.66 5.22
N LYS A 158 28.11 5.00 4.36
CA LYS A 158 28.11 5.24 2.91
C LYS A 158 27.31 4.18 2.17
N GLY A 159 26.83 4.56 0.97
CA GLY A 159 26.00 3.71 0.13
C GLY A 159 24.54 3.61 0.63
N GLU A 160 23.80 2.68 0.07
CA GLU A 160 22.41 2.43 0.43
C GLU A 160 22.32 1.54 1.67
N VAL A 161 21.85 2.10 2.79
CA VAL A 161 21.71 1.41 4.07
C VAL A 161 20.23 1.30 4.43
N ILE A 162 19.81 0.08 4.72
CA ILE A 162 18.44 -0.23 5.16
C ILE A 162 18.43 -0.35 6.68
N TYR A 163 17.46 0.28 7.31
CA TYR A 163 17.18 0.18 8.75
C TYR A 163 15.78 -0.40 8.94
N ARG A 164 15.66 -1.37 9.85
CA ARG A 164 14.37 -1.94 10.25
C ARG A 164 14.32 -2.02 11.78
N LYS A 165 13.24 -1.48 12.36
CA LYS A 165 13.00 -1.49 13.80
C LYS A 165 11.66 -2.16 14.08
N LEU A 166 11.73 -3.36 14.61
CA LEU A 166 10.63 -4.11 15.19
C LEU A 166 10.94 -4.35 16.68
N ASP A 167 11.04 -5.58 17.16
CA ASP A 167 11.50 -5.86 18.54
C ASP A 167 12.91 -5.32 18.77
N THR A 168 13.77 -5.43 17.76
CA THR A 168 15.12 -4.87 17.75
C THR A 168 15.38 -4.04 16.50
N LEU A 169 16.28 -3.06 16.60
CA LEU A 169 16.80 -2.34 15.45
C LEU A 169 17.90 -3.15 14.78
N ILE A 170 17.71 -3.47 13.52
CA ILE A 170 18.73 -4.00 12.64
C ILE A 170 18.99 -3.06 11.49
N TYR A 171 20.22 -3.01 10.99
CA TYR A 171 20.58 -2.27 9.79
C TYR A 171 21.69 -2.97 9.00
N GLY A 172 21.78 -2.64 7.73
CA GLY A 172 22.80 -3.20 6.84
C GLY A 172 22.52 -2.86 5.38
N TYR A 173 23.32 -3.45 4.52
CA TYR A 173 23.26 -3.26 3.08
C TYR A 173 22.30 -4.27 2.42
N LYS A 174 21.89 -3.97 1.20
CA LYS A 174 21.12 -4.90 0.38
C LYS A 174 21.86 -6.24 0.28
N TYR A 175 21.12 -7.34 0.39
CA TYR A 175 21.60 -8.73 0.41
C TYR A 175 22.24 -9.24 1.72
N GLU A 176 22.45 -8.42 2.73
CA GLU A 176 22.85 -8.93 4.04
C GLU A 176 21.70 -9.71 4.70
N LYS A 177 22.04 -10.89 5.25
CA LYS A 177 21.08 -11.73 5.98
C LYS A 177 21.08 -11.35 7.46
N LYS A 178 20.25 -10.38 7.79
CA LYS A 178 19.97 -9.94 9.17
C LYS A 178 18.48 -10.08 9.45
N TYR A 179 18.14 -10.43 10.67
CA TYR A 179 16.77 -10.71 11.08
C TYR A 179 16.43 -9.97 12.37
N THR A 180 15.18 -9.58 12.49
CA THR A 180 14.53 -9.14 13.71
C THR A 180 13.23 -9.90 13.88
N PHE A 181 12.55 -9.72 15.00
CA PHE A 181 11.27 -10.38 15.25
C PHE A 181 10.18 -9.34 15.44
N ASP A 182 8.95 -9.77 15.20
CA ASP A 182 7.74 -9.02 15.52
C ASP A 182 6.65 -9.99 15.97
N SER A 183 5.74 -9.50 16.81
CA SER A 183 4.58 -10.26 17.26
C SER A 183 3.31 -9.60 16.73
N MET A 184 2.45 -10.35 16.07
CA MET A 184 1.10 -9.94 15.65
C MET A 184 0.11 -11.01 16.08
N PHE A 185 -1.01 -10.61 16.68
CA PHE A 185 -1.92 -11.50 17.37
C PHE A 185 -1.13 -12.35 18.38
N GLU A 186 -1.35 -13.66 18.41
CA GLU A 186 -0.62 -14.63 19.25
C GLU A 186 0.65 -15.19 18.59
N TYR A 187 1.00 -14.73 17.37
CA TYR A 187 2.10 -15.27 16.59
C TYR A 187 3.36 -14.40 16.60
N GLN A 188 4.49 -15.08 16.51
CA GLN A 188 5.81 -14.46 16.35
C GLN A 188 6.32 -14.63 14.91
N PHE A 189 6.90 -13.57 14.34
CA PHE A 189 7.42 -13.57 12.98
C PHE A 189 8.88 -13.16 12.97
N ARG A 190 9.74 -13.99 12.38
CA ARG A 190 11.06 -13.59 11.96
C ARG A 190 10.95 -12.77 10.69
N VAL A 191 11.55 -11.59 10.69
CA VAL A 191 11.48 -10.64 9.57
C VAL A 191 12.91 -10.29 9.13
N GLY A 192 13.26 -10.63 7.89
CA GLY A 192 14.55 -10.28 7.31
C GLY A 192 14.70 -8.78 7.04
N LEU A 193 15.92 -8.26 7.04
CA LEU A 193 16.21 -6.86 6.72
C LEU A 193 15.61 -6.45 5.37
N ASN A 194 15.71 -7.32 4.38
CA ASN A 194 15.24 -7.09 3.02
C ASN A 194 13.82 -7.59 2.75
N SER A 195 13.27 -8.47 3.60
CA SER A 195 11.94 -9.06 3.39
C SER A 195 10.86 -7.99 3.33
N PHE A 196 9.85 -8.20 2.49
CA PHE A 196 8.65 -7.39 2.55
C PHE A 196 7.94 -7.66 3.89
N TYR A 197 7.51 -6.62 4.54
CA TYR A 197 6.70 -6.64 5.75
C TYR A 197 6.02 -5.30 5.90
N GLN A 198 4.75 -5.26 6.28
CA GLN A 198 3.98 -4.02 6.37
C GLN A 198 4.64 -3.01 7.31
N VAL A 199 4.81 -1.78 6.84
CA VAL A 199 5.59 -0.76 7.56
C VAL A 199 4.82 -0.10 8.70
N ASN A 200 3.49 -0.18 8.66
CA ASN A 200 2.57 0.33 9.69
C ASN A 200 1.90 -0.85 10.39
N LYS A 201 2.48 -1.28 11.49
CA LYS A 201 2.02 -2.46 12.24
C LYS A 201 0.57 -2.34 12.73
N GLU A 202 0.19 -1.16 13.21
CA GLU A 202 -1.16 -0.95 13.75
C GLU A 202 -2.22 -1.19 12.67
N VAL A 203 -2.07 -0.57 11.50
CA VAL A 203 -3.01 -0.75 10.40
C VAL A 203 -2.91 -2.14 9.78
N ALA A 204 -1.71 -2.75 9.75
CA ALA A 204 -1.53 -4.13 9.27
C ALA A 204 -2.33 -5.14 10.11
N ILE A 205 -2.33 -5.00 11.45
CA ILE A 205 -3.14 -5.86 12.33
C ILE A 205 -4.64 -5.70 12.01
N LEU A 206 -5.12 -4.48 11.83
CA LEU A 206 -6.53 -4.23 11.48
C LEU A 206 -6.88 -4.79 10.10
N ALA A 207 -5.97 -4.64 9.12
CA ALA A 207 -6.13 -5.20 7.78
C ALA A 207 -6.21 -6.74 7.81
N TYR A 208 -5.31 -7.39 8.55
CA TYR A 208 -5.31 -8.83 8.68
C TYR A 208 -6.52 -9.35 9.44
N GLN A 209 -6.96 -8.63 10.48
CA GLN A 209 -8.23 -8.95 11.16
C GLN A 209 -9.40 -8.89 10.18
N TYR A 210 -9.48 -7.84 9.33
CA TYR A 210 -10.50 -7.72 8.31
C TYR A 210 -10.46 -8.90 7.31
N ILE A 211 -9.26 -9.32 6.88
CA ILE A 211 -9.10 -10.50 6.03
C ILE A 211 -9.64 -11.75 6.74
N ILE A 212 -9.24 -12.00 8.00
CA ILE A 212 -9.63 -13.16 8.77
C ILE A 212 -11.15 -13.20 9.02
N ASP A 213 -11.75 -12.05 9.34
CA ASP A 213 -13.20 -11.96 9.57
C ASP A 213 -14.01 -12.32 8.31
N ASN A 214 -13.42 -12.14 7.14
CA ASN A 214 -14.05 -12.45 5.85
C ASN A 214 -13.64 -13.81 5.27
N LEU A 215 -12.83 -14.64 5.94
CA LEU A 215 -12.62 -16.03 5.53
C LEU A 215 -13.90 -16.85 5.68
N LEU A 216 -14.07 -17.82 4.79
CA LEU A 216 -15.09 -18.86 4.97
C LEU A 216 -14.61 -19.85 6.04
N ASP A 217 -15.46 -20.08 7.06
CA ASP A 217 -15.10 -20.87 8.23
C ASP A 217 -14.79 -22.32 7.85
N ASN A 218 -13.73 -22.85 8.44
CA ASN A 218 -13.31 -24.25 8.30
C ASN A 218 -13.07 -24.68 6.84
N GLY A 219 -12.82 -23.73 5.96
CA GLY A 219 -12.56 -23.98 4.55
C GLY A 219 -11.08 -24.15 4.23
N ILE A 220 -10.80 -24.49 2.97
CA ILE A 220 -9.45 -24.49 2.40
C ILE A 220 -9.13 -23.07 1.91
N THR A 221 -8.08 -22.47 2.50
CA THR A 221 -7.62 -21.14 2.15
C THR A 221 -6.34 -21.24 1.32
N LEU A 222 -6.32 -20.57 0.16
CA LEU A 222 -5.15 -20.43 -0.68
C LEU A 222 -4.64 -18.98 -0.58
N ASP A 223 -3.40 -18.77 -0.14
CA ASP A 223 -2.75 -17.46 0.01
C ASP A 223 -1.66 -17.33 -1.06
N LEU A 224 -1.96 -16.60 -2.14
CA LEU A 224 -1.04 -16.35 -3.23
C LEU A 224 -0.26 -15.06 -2.98
N TYR A 225 1.04 -15.10 -3.25
CA TYR A 225 2.00 -14.06 -2.89
C TYR A 225 2.22 -13.96 -1.36
N SER A 226 2.34 -15.12 -0.70
CA SER A 226 2.26 -15.23 0.77
C SER A 226 3.44 -14.59 1.53
N GLY A 227 4.50 -14.15 0.84
CA GLY A 227 5.66 -13.51 1.47
C GLY A 227 6.29 -14.38 2.56
N ILE A 228 6.50 -13.81 3.74
CA ILE A 228 7.04 -14.53 4.91
C ILE A 228 5.97 -15.34 5.67
N GLY A 229 4.79 -15.53 5.07
CA GLY A 229 3.71 -16.35 5.60
C GLY A 229 2.85 -15.68 6.66
N THR A 230 2.86 -14.36 6.78
CA THR A 230 2.14 -13.66 7.86
C THR A 230 0.64 -13.92 7.79
N ILE A 231 -0.01 -13.66 6.64
CA ILE A 231 -1.46 -13.86 6.48
C ILE A 231 -1.79 -15.35 6.56
N SER A 232 -1.02 -16.22 5.91
CA SER A 232 -1.22 -17.68 5.94
C SER A 232 -1.23 -18.24 7.37
N ILE A 233 -0.28 -17.82 8.23
CA ILE A 233 -0.18 -18.26 9.62
C ILE A 233 -1.36 -17.76 10.45
N ILE A 234 -1.72 -16.48 10.32
CA ILE A 234 -2.85 -15.89 11.04
C ILE A 234 -4.17 -16.57 10.61
N ALA A 235 -4.34 -16.85 9.31
CA ALA A 235 -5.51 -17.52 8.75
C ALA A 235 -5.68 -18.97 9.23
N SER A 236 -4.61 -19.60 9.73
CA SER A 236 -4.62 -21.00 10.16
C SER A 236 -5.65 -21.31 11.26
N ASN A 237 -5.96 -20.33 12.11
CA ASN A 237 -6.93 -20.52 13.21
C ASN A 237 -8.38 -20.67 12.71
N LYS A 238 -8.69 -20.13 11.54
CA LYS A 238 -10.06 -20.11 10.99
C LYS A 238 -10.23 -21.09 9.84
N SER A 239 -9.14 -21.58 9.26
CA SER A 239 -9.13 -22.46 8.10
C SER A 239 -8.87 -23.91 8.50
N GLN A 240 -9.50 -24.87 7.82
CA GLN A 240 -9.16 -26.28 7.92
C GLN A 240 -7.71 -26.51 7.45
N LYS A 241 -7.36 -25.90 6.34
CA LYS A 241 -6.03 -25.94 5.74
C LYS A 241 -5.71 -24.61 5.06
N VAL A 242 -4.46 -24.16 5.17
CA VAL A 242 -3.96 -23.01 4.42
C VAL A 242 -2.81 -23.46 3.53
N ILE A 243 -2.77 -22.91 2.32
CA ILE A 243 -1.73 -23.15 1.35
C ILE A 243 -1.15 -21.80 0.96
N GLY A 244 0.13 -21.55 1.28
CA GLY A 244 0.85 -20.34 0.91
C GLY A 244 1.75 -20.58 -0.30
N VAL A 245 1.73 -19.67 -1.27
CA VAL A 245 2.57 -19.75 -2.47
C VAL A 245 3.40 -18.49 -2.61
N GLU A 246 4.71 -18.65 -2.65
CA GLU A 246 5.69 -17.56 -2.73
C GLU A 246 6.83 -17.90 -3.69
N ILE A 247 7.14 -17.00 -4.62
CA ILE A 247 8.20 -17.21 -5.60
C ILE A 247 9.59 -16.88 -5.05
N ASN A 248 9.68 -15.91 -4.13
CA ASN A 248 10.96 -15.51 -3.54
C ASN A 248 11.42 -16.54 -2.50
N SER A 249 12.56 -17.17 -2.75
CA SER A 249 13.08 -18.25 -1.89
C SER A 249 13.45 -17.78 -0.48
N ASP A 250 13.93 -16.56 -0.29
CA ASP A 250 14.24 -16.04 1.04
C ASP A 250 12.97 -15.83 1.86
N SER A 251 11.92 -15.25 1.25
CA SER A 251 10.60 -15.09 1.88
C SER A 251 9.95 -16.44 2.20
N TYR A 252 10.03 -17.40 1.28
CA TYR A 252 9.56 -18.77 1.50
C TYR A 252 10.29 -19.44 2.69
N ASN A 253 11.62 -19.31 2.78
CA ASN A 253 12.38 -19.83 3.90
C ASN A 253 12.01 -19.16 5.24
N ASP A 254 11.71 -17.87 5.22
CA ASP A 254 11.17 -17.17 6.39
C ASP A 254 9.78 -17.68 6.75
N ALA A 255 8.90 -17.97 5.77
CA ALA A 255 7.57 -18.55 6.00
C ALA A 255 7.65 -19.94 6.66
N LEU A 256 8.55 -20.80 6.18
CA LEU A 256 8.80 -22.12 6.82
C LEU A 256 9.32 -21.97 8.25
N TYR A 257 10.22 -21.03 8.49
CA TYR A 257 10.71 -20.74 9.83
C TYR A 257 9.59 -20.24 10.74
N ASN A 258 8.78 -19.31 10.25
CA ASN A 258 7.66 -18.74 10.99
C ASN A 258 6.58 -19.79 11.30
N LYS A 259 6.24 -20.68 10.36
CA LYS A 259 5.40 -21.85 10.62
C LYS A 259 5.95 -22.70 11.77
N LYS A 260 7.27 -22.98 11.76
CA LYS A 260 7.92 -23.83 12.77
C LYS A 260 7.90 -23.23 14.17
N ILE A 261 8.29 -21.95 14.33
CA ILE A 261 8.33 -21.31 15.66
C ILE A 261 6.94 -21.16 16.28
N ASN A 262 5.90 -20.98 15.46
CA ASN A 262 4.52 -20.91 15.91
C ASN A 262 3.84 -22.28 16.01
N LYS A 263 4.54 -23.38 15.73
CA LYS A 263 4.03 -24.77 15.81
C LYS A 263 2.77 -25.02 14.97
N ILE A 264 2.63 -24.31 13.86
CA ILE A 264 1.45 -24.43 12.97
C ILE A 264 1.53 -25.74 12.20
N LYS A 265 0.42 -26.50 12.18
CA LYS A 265 0.35 -27.83 11.55
C LYS A 265 -0.42 -27.81 10.22
N ASN A 266 -1.43 -26.97 10.10
CA ASN A 266 -2.38 -26.94 8.99
C ASN A 266 -2.04 -25.89 7.91
N VAL A 267 -0.80 -25.42 7.82
CA VAL A 267 -0.30 -24.52 6.76
C VAL A 267 0.77 -25.23 5.97
N ASP A 268 0.67 -25.25 4.64
CA ASP A 268 1.72 -25.72 3.76
C ASP A 268 2.21 -24.58 2.86
N PHE A 269 3.52 -24.44 2.71
CA PHE A 269 4.13 -23.42 1.84
C PHE A 269 4.78 -24.07 0.63
N TYR A 270 4.69 -23.39 -0.53
CA TYR A 270 5.27 -23.80 -1.80
C TYR A 270 6.10 -22.67 -2.39
N ASN A 271 7.37 -22.96 -2.73
CA ASN A 271 8.22 -22.01 -3.44
C ASN A 271 8.05 -22.18 -4.94
N LYS A 272 7.01 -21.53 -5.49
CA LYS A 272 6.65 -21.62 -6.91
C LYS A 272 6.12 -20.29 -7.45
N ASP A 273 6.20 -20.13 -8.74
CA ASP A 273 5.43 -19.14 -9.48
C ASP A 273 3.94 -19.45 -9.34
N VAL A 274 3.13 -18.42 -9.10
CA VAL A 274 1.68 -18.55 -8.85
C VAL A 274 0.96 -19.24 -10.02
N SER A 275 1.24 -18.83 -11.26
CA SER A 275 0.57 -19.39 -12.43
C SER A 275 0.94 -20.85 -12.67
N SER A 276 2.17 -21.23 -12.33
CA SER A 276 2.65 -22.60 -12.40
C SER A 276 2.03 -23.47 -11.33
N PHE A 277 1.93 -22.95 -10.10
CA PHE A 277 1.27 -23.64 -8.99
C PHE A 277 -0.21 -23.94 -9.30
N ILE A 278 -0.96 -22.93 -9.77
CA ILE A 278 -2.39 -23.08 -10.07
C ILE A 278 -2.66 -24.19 -11.09
N LYS A 279 -1.81 -24.37 -12.10
CA LYS A 279 -2.00 -25.41 -13.12
C LYS A 279 -1.84 -26.82 -12.59
N GLU A 280 -1.06 -27.00 -11.54
CA GLU A 280 -0.82 -28.30 -10.91
C GLU A 280 -1.77 -28.58 -9.77
N TYR A 281 -2.41 -27.54 -9.23
CA TYR A 281 -3.28 -27.64 -8.07
C TYR A 281 -4.68 -28.12 -8.47
N GLN A 282 -5.17 -29.19 -7.84
CA GLN A 282 -6.42 -29.85 -8.21
C GLN A 282 -7.49 -29.86 -7.12
N ASP A 283 -7.12 -29.50 -5.88
CA ASP A 283 -8.08 -29.49 -4.78
C ASP A 283 -9.00 -28.24 -4.85
N SER A 284 -10.16 -28.34 -4.23
CA SER A 284 -11.08 -27.19 -4.11
C SER A 284 -10.50 -26.11 -3.21
N VAL A 285 -10.85 -24.85 -3.50
CA VAL A 285 -10.49 -23.69 -2.68
C VAL A 285 -11.76 -22.98 -2.27
N ASP A 286 -11.94 -22.79 -0.96
CA ASP A 286 -13.07 -22.03 -0.43
C ASP A 286 -12.75 -20.53 -0.46
N THR A 287 -11.62 -20.11 0.10
CA THR A 287 -11.19 -18.71 0.06
C THR A 287 -9.82 -18.57 -0.58
N LEU A 288 -9.71 -17.65 -1.54
CA LEU A 288 -8.46 -17.20 -2.11
C LEU A 288 -8.09 -15.84 -1.55
N ILE A 289 -6.88 -15.71 -0.99
CA ILE A 289 -6.28 -14.44 -0.57
C ILE A 289 -5.26 -14.00 -1.63
N LEU A 290 -5.30 -12.72 -1.98
CA LEU A 290 -4.38 -12.06 -2.91
C LEU A 290 -3.80 -10.81 -2.23
N ASP A 291 -2.48 -10.75 -2.10
CA ASP A 291 -1.72 -9.53 -1.71
C ASP A 291 -0.53 -9.38 -2.68
N PRO A 292 -0.79 -9.12 -3.99
CA PRO A 292 0.23 -9.06 -5.01
C PRO A 292 1.04 -7.77 -4.96
N PRO A 293 2.19 -7.69 -5.68
CA PRO A 293 2.93 -6.45 -5.85
C PRO A 293 2.10 -5.38 -6.59
N ARG A 294 2.61 -4.13 -6.63
CA ARG A 294 1.93 -2.96 -7.23
C ARG A 294 1.42 -3.15 -8.67
N SER A 295 2.02 -4.04 -9.43
CA SER A 295 1.58 -4.40 -10.79
C SER A 295 0.27 -5.19 -10.80
N GLY A 296 -0.19 -5.67 -9.64
CA GLY A 296 -1.36 -6.52 -9.51
C GLY A 296 -1.11 -7.94 -9.96
N VAL A 297 -2.20 -8.67 -10.18
CA VAL A 297 -2.19 -10.03 -10.72
C VAL A 297 -2.22 -9.95 -12.24
N ASP A 298 -1.35 -10.68 -12.91
CA ASP A 298 -1.33 -10.72 -14.39
C ASP A 298 -2.57 -11.39 -14.96
N LYS A 299 -2.92 -11.02 -16.19
CA LYS A 299 -4.16 -11.48 -16.85
C LYS A 299 -4.26 -13.01 -16.96
N ARG A 300 -3.14 -13.69 -17.21
CA ARG A 300 -3.13 -15.16 -17.34
C ARG A 300 -3.46 -15.82 -16.01
N THR A 301 -2.86 -15.33 -14.92
CA THR A 301 -3.15 -15.80 -13.58
C THR A 301 -4.60 -15.54 -13.17
N LEU A 302 -5.17 -14.36 -13.49
CA LEU A 302 -6.60 -14.09 -13.26
C LEU A 302 -7.52 -15.08 -14.00
N HIS A 303 -7.21 -15.42 -15.24
CA HIS A 303 -7.95 -16.45 -15.98
C HIS A 303 -7.81 -17.83 -15.32
N LEU A 304 -6.63 -18.22 -14.86
CA LEU A 304 -6.45 -19.47 -14.12
C LEU A 304 -7.25 -19.48 -12.79
N ILE A 305 -7.28 -18.37 -12.08
CA ILE A 305 -8.08 -18.24 -10.85
C ILE A 305 -9.56 -18.50 -11.13
N LYS A 306 -10.15 -17.82 -12.13
CA LYS A 306 -11.59 -17.93 -12.40
C LYS A 306 -11.99 -19.19 -13.15
N ASP A 307 -11.11 -19.78 -13.96
CA ASP A 307 -11.43 -20.91 -14.83
C ASP A 307 -10.96 -22.27 -14.28
N VAL A 308 -9.90 -22.29 -13.44
CA VAL A 308 -9.31 -23.51 -12.84
C VAL A 308 -9.63 -23.60 -11.35
N ILE A 309 -9.11 -22.67 -10.53
CA ILE A 309 -9.29 -22.71 -9.06
C ILE A 309 -10.75 -22.49 -8.67
N LYS A 310 -11.39 -21.49 -9.26
CA LYS A 310 -12.81 -21.17 -9.03
C LYS A 310 -13.16 -21.04 -7.55
N PRO A 311 -12.43 -20.26 -6.74
CA PRO A 311 -12.69 -20.16 -5.31
C PRO A 311 -14.10 -19.62 -5.07
N LYS A 312 -14.72 -20.00 -3.94
CA LYS A 312 -16.04 -19.48 -3.55
C LYS A 312 -15.96 -17.99 -3.20
N ARG A 313 -14.82 -17.57 -2.61
CA ARG A 313 -14.55 -16.19 -2.21
C ARG A 313 -13.11 -15.79 -2.55
N ILE A 314 -12.93 -14.55 -2.98
CA ILE A 314 -11.61 -13.91 -3.18
C ILE A 314 -11.54 -12.72 -2.24
N ILE A 315 -10.47 -12.64 -1.45
CA ILE A 315 -10.12 -11.47 -0.64
C ILE A 315 -8.86 -10.87 -1.26
N TYR A 316 -8.99 -9.70 -1.84
CA TYR A 316 -7.90 -9.07 -2.60
C TYR A 316 -7.47 -7.76 -1.95
N MET A 317 -6.31 -7.75 -1.30
CA MET A 317 -5.62 -6.57 -0.78
C MET A 317 -4.71 -5.99 -1.86
N SER A 318 -4.67 -4.66 -2.01
CA SER A 318 -3.85 -3.99 -3.02
C SER A 318 -3.45 -2.58 -2.62
N CYS A 319 -2.17 -2.26 -2.86
CA CYS A 319 -1.66 -0.90 -2.72
C CYS A 319 -1.85 -0.02 -3.97
N ASN A 320 -2.59 -0.51 -4.97
CA ASN A 320 -2.90 0.21 -6.20
C ASN A 320 -4.36 0.00 -6.62
N PRO A 321 -5.29 0.88 -6.22
CA PRO A 321 -6.71 0.74 -6.53
C PRO A 321 -7.01 0.68 -8.03
N ALA A 322 -6.27 1.39 -8.87
CA ALA A 322 -6.47 1.34 -10.33
C ALA A 322 -6.16 -0.05 -10.90
N THR A 323 -5.07 -0.67 -10.46
CA THR A 323 -4.72 -2.04 -10.85
C THR A 323 -5.72 -3.05 -10.30
N GLN A 324 -6.16 -2.88 -9.03
CA GLN A 324 -7.18 -3.71 -8.41
C GLN A 324 -8.51 -3.64 -9.18
N ALA A 325 -8.95 -2.43 -9.56
CA ALA A 325 -10.14 -2.23 -10.39
C ALA A 325 -10.01 -2.89 -11.77
N SER A 326 -8.82 -2.81 -12.39
CA SER A 326 -8.54 -3.48 -13.67
C SER A 326 -8.60 -5.00 -13.53
N ASN A 327 -8.05 -5.56 -12.47
CA ASN A 327 -8.12 -7.00 -12.18
C ASN A 327 -9.56 -7.44 -11.87
N PHE A 328 -10.30 -6.67 -11.07
CA PHE A 328 -11.71 -6.93 -10.80
C PHE A 328 -12.55 -6.90 -12.07
N ASN A 329 -12.28 -5.99 -13.01
CA ASN A 329 -12.99 -5.92 -14.29
C ASN A 329 -12.89 -7.23 -15.12
N ILE A 330 -11.82 -8.02 -14.93
CA ILE A 330 -11.68 -9.35 -15.52
C ILE A 330 -12.52 -10.38 -14.76
N LEU A 331 -12.58 -10.27 -13.43
CA LEU A 331 -13.24 -11.23 -12.55
C LEU A 331 -14.76 -11.02 -12.44
N LYS A 332 -15.29 -9.81 -12.64
CA LYS A 332 -16.67 -9.41 -12.32
C LYS A 332 -17.77 -10.15 -13.06
N LYS A 333 -17.45 -10.91 -14.12
CA LYS A 333 -18.42 -11.78 -14.78
C LYS A 333 -18.74 -13.02 -13.94
N ASP A 334 -17.73 -13.48 -13.18
CA ASP A 334 -17.80 -14.71 -12.39
C ASP A 334 -17.94 -14.44 -10.90
N TYR A 335 -17.63 -13.19 -10.47
CA TYR A 335 -17.65 -12.75 -9.06
C TYR A 335 -18.30 -11.38 -8.93
N HIS A 336 -19.06 -11.17 -7.88
CA HIS A 336 -19.58 -9.86 -7.49
C HIS A 336 -18.80 -9.28 -6.29
N LEU A 337 -18.74 -7.96 -6.24
CA LEU A 337 -18.15 -7.22 -5.13
C LEU A 337 -19.10 -7.23 -3.94
N SER A 338 -18.73 -7.91 -2.85
CA SER A 338 -19.55 -8.02 -1.65
C SER A 338 -19.16 -7.04 -0.55
N LYS A 339 -17.85 -6.74 -0.40
CA LYS A 339 -17.37 -5.77 0.57
C LYS A 339 -16.16 -5.02 0.04
N THR A 340 -15.96 -3.81 0.54
CA THR A 340 -14.78 -2.97 0.26
C THR A 340 -14.29 -2.36 1.56
N ALA A 341 -12.96 -2.33 1.77
CA ALA A 341 -12.32 -1.53 2.80
C ALA A 341 -11.23 -0.65 2.18
N VAL A 342 -11.13 0.58 2.66
CA VAL A 342 -10.05 1.53 2.33
C VAL A 342 -9.22 1.73 3.59
N LEU A 343 -7.89 1.57 3.46
CA LEU A 343 -7.00 1.55 4.60
C LEU A 343 -6.00 2.71 4.55
N ASP A 344 -5.86 3.42 5.65
CA ASP A 344 -4.83 4.44 5.85
C ASP A 344 -3.50 3.79 6.30
N MET A 345 -2.98 2.88 5.47
CA MET A 345 -1.71 2.19 5.74
C MET A 345 -0.52 3.16 5.76
N PHE A 346 -0.62 4.25 4.97
CA PHE A 346 0.45 5.22 4.77
C PHE A 346 -0.04 6.65 5.01
N PRO A 347 -0.35 7.05 6.28
CA PRO A 347 -0.68 8.43 6.60
C PRO A 347 0.35 9.43 6.07
N GLN A 348 -0.07 10.65 5.73
CA GLN A 348 0.73 11.74 5.15
C GLN A 348 1.18 11.50 3.69
N THR A 349 0.85 10.36 3.09
CA THR A 349 1.20 10.02 1.70
C THR A 349 -0.03 9.82 0.84
N TYR A 350 0.12 9.95 -0.48
CA TYR A 350 -0.94 9.63 -1.44
C TYR A 350 -1.15 8.12 -1.65
N HIS A 351 -0.31 7.29 -1.04
CA HIS A 351 -0.45 5.84 -1.13
C HIS A 351 -1.70 5.36 -0.38
N ILE A 352 -2.37 4.42 -1.01
CA ILE A 352 -3.63 3.86 -0.53
C ILE A 352 -3.48 2.35 -0.50
N GLU A 353 -4.05 1.73 0.51
CA GLU A 353 -4.28 0.29 0.54
C GLU A 353 -5.78 0.06 0.52
N SER A 354 -6.23 -0.96 -0.21
CA SER A 354 -7.65 -1.32 -0.25
C SER A 354 -7.83 -2.83 -0.24
N ILE A 355 -8.90 -3.30 0.37
CA ILE A 355 -9.31 -4.71 0.37
C ILE A 355 -10.68 -4.79 -0.25
N ILE A 356 -10.83 -5.69 -1.22
CA ILE A 356 -12.14 -6.07 -1.75
C ILE A 356 -12.41 -7.54 -1.45
N VAL A 357 -13.65 -7.83 -1.14
CA VAL A 357 -14.16 -9.20 -0.97
C VAL A 357 -15.11 -9.48 -2.14
N LEU A 358 -14.80 -10.53 -2.87
CA LEU A 358 -15.54 -10.94 -4.05
C LEU A 358 -16.15 -12.32 -3.78
N ASP A 359 -17.45 -12.45 -3.94
CA ASP A 359 -18.15 -13.74 -3.86
C ASP A 359 -18.49 -14.25 -5.24
N ARG A 360 -18.33 -15.56 -5.45
CA ARG A 360 -18.61 -16.20 -6.71
C ARG A 360 -20.12 -16.14 -7.02
N ASN A 361 -20.44 -15.79 -8.26
CA ASN A 361 -21.83 -15.83 -8.73
C ASN A 361 -22.33 -17.28 -8.81
N ASN A 362 -23.60 -17.49 -8.44
CA ASN A 362 -24.25 -18.80 -8.52
C ASN A 362 -24.46 -19.24 -9.99
#